data_20d6b2c05fd337cd8219c98a62fd6cb2
#
_entry.id   20d6b2c05fd337cd8219c98a62fd6cb2
#
_cell.length_a   1.000
_cell.length_b   1.000
_cell.length_c   1.000
_cell.angle_alpha   90.00
_cell.angle_beta   90.00
_cell.angle_gamma   90.00
#
_symmetry.space_group_name_H-M   'P 1'
#
loop_
_entity.id
_entity.type
_entity.pdbx_description
1 polymer ?
#
loop_
_entity_poly.entity_id
_entity_poly.type
_entity_poly.pdbx_seq_one_letter_code
_entity_poly.pdbx_strand_id
1 'polypeptide(L)'
;MSIPTAIIAMGGNSISPKGETGTIHQQFSHIRETVEGISHFIERGYNLCINHGNGPQVGNELLRMDLTHDQIPSLPLGVCVAGTQGTIGYMIQQSLQNKLRDMELDREVVTLVSQVIVDQNDPTIQEPGQCRNISCMENPLSRWWTMPQL
;
A
#
# COMPACT_ATOMS: atom_id res chain seq x y z
N MET A 1 -6.61 -4.70 -32.96
CA MET A 1 -6.89 -3.51 -32.13
C MET A 1 -6.20 -3.73 -30.79
N SER A 2 -5.53 -2.72 -30.23
CA SER A 2 -4.93 -2.82 -28.89
C SER A 2 -6.03 -2.83 -27.83
N ILE A 3 -5.90 -3.70 -26.83
CA ILE A 3 -6.81 -3.71 -25.66
C ILE A 3 -6.54 -2.44 -24.83
N PRO A 4 -7.55 -1.64 -24.52
CA PRO A 4 -7.35 -0.43 -23.73
C PRO A 4 -6.99 -0.79 -22.28
N THR A 5 -6.22 0.09 -21.64
CA THR A 5 -5.82 -0.07 -20.24
C THR A 5 -6.42 1.05 -19.39
N ALA A 6 -7.08 0.69 -18.30
CA ALA A 6 -7.54 1.64 -17.29
C ALA A 6 -6.55 1.68 -16.12
N ILE A 7 -6.21 2.89 -15.66
CA ILE A 7 -5.39 3.11 -14.47
C ILE A 7 -6.32 3.46 -13.31
N ILE A 8 -6.26 2.67 -12.25
CA ILE A 8 -7.07 2.84 -11.04
C ILE A 8 -6.15 3.24 -9.89
N ALA A 9 -6.42 4.36 -9.26
CA ALA A 9 -5.68 4.81 -8.09
C ALA A 9 -6.52 4.60 -6.81
N MET A 10 -6.00 3.79 -5.87
CA MET A 10 -6.62 3.54 -4.57
C MET A 10 -5.87 4.32 -3.49
N GLY A 11 -6.50 5.31 -2.90
CA GLY A 11 -5.93 6.04 -1.77
C GLY A 11 -5.81 5.16 -0.51
N GLY A 12 -4.82 5.41 0.35
CA GLY A 12 -4.68 4.69 1.61
C GLY A 12 -5.92 4.80 2.51
N ASN A 13 -6.63 5.92 2.47
CA ASN A 13 -7.89 6.12 3.20
C ASN A 13 -9.07 5.32 2.63
N SER A 14 -9.04 4.88 1.38
CA SER A 14 -10.06 3.97 0.84
C SER A 14 -9.90 2.55 1.34
N ILE A 15 -8.69 2.18 1.76
CA ILE A 15 -8.36 0.86 2.33
C ILE A 15 -8.54 0.86 3.85
N SER A 16 -8.17 1.97 4.50
CA SER A 16 -8.26 2.17 5.96
C SER A 16 -8.83 3.56 6.26
N PRO A 17 -10.17 3.73 6.25
CA PRO A 17 -10.81 4.99 6.56
C PRO A 17 -10.51 5.47 7.98
N LYS A 18 -10.50 6.80 8.17
CA LYS A 18 -10.37 7.38 9.52
C LYS A 18 -11.58 6.99 10.36
N GLY A 19 -11.30 6.65 11.63
CA GLY A 19 -12.35 6.26 12.59
C GLY A 19 -12.61 4.75 12.66
N GLU A 20 -11.99 3.98 11.79
CA GLU A 20 -12.00 2.51 11.87
C GLU A 20 -10.72 1.99 12.53
N THR A 21 -10.80 0.79 13.12
CA THR A 21 -9.63 0.11 13.72
C THR A 21 -8.60 -0.29 12.66
N GLY A 22 -9.02 -0.41 11.40
CA GLY A 22 -8.16 -0.80 10.28
C GLY A 22 -7.70 -2.26 10.35
N THR A 23 -8.57 -3.13 10.88
CA THR A 23 -8.29 -4.57 10.91
C THR A 23 -8.14 -5.12 9.50
N ILE A 24 -7.42 -6.24 9.37
CA ILE A 24 -7.24 -6.88 8.05
C ILE A 24 -8.58 -7.24 7.40
N HIS A 25 -9.58 -7.62 8.19
CA HIS A 25 -10.93 -7.92 7.68
C HIS A 25 -11.63 -6.68 7.11
N GLN A 26 -11.51 -5.52 7.77
CA GLN A 26 -12.03 -4.26 7.28
C GLN A 26 -11.33 -3.85 5.98
N GLN A 27 -9.99 -3.94 5.94
CA GLN A 27 -9.23 -3.63 4.72
C GLN A 27 -9.64 -4.53 3.54
N PHE A 28 -9.80 -5.84 3.75
CA PHE A 28 -10.34 -6.74 2.72
C PHE A 28 -11.76 -6.36 2.28
N SER A 29 -12.63 -5.93 3.21
CA SER A 29 -13.98 -5.49 2.86
C SER A 29 -13.97 -4.29 1.92
N HIS A 30 -13.21 -3.24 2.27
CA HIS A 30 -13.09 -2.05 1.45
C HIS A 30 -12.45 -2.31 0.08
N ILE A 31 -11.47 -3.22 0.03
CA ILE A 31 -10.87 -3.64 -1.24
C ILE A 31 -11.90 -4.37 -2.10
N ARG A 32 -12.70 -5.29 -1.54
CA ARG A 32 -13.76 -5.98 -2.30
C ARG A 32 -14.82 -5.01 -2.84
N GLU A 33 -15.23 -4.02 -2.04
CA GLU A 33 -16.14 -2.96 -2.50
C GLU A 33 -15.54 -2.19 -3.66
N THR A 34 -14.25 -1.85 -3.59
CA THR A 34 -13.54 -1.18 -4.69
C THR A 34 -13.47 -2.06 -5.94
N VAL A 35 -13.14 -3.34 -5.77
CA VAL A 35 -13.09 -4.31 -6.88
C VAL A 35 -14.45 -4.46 -7.54
N GLU A 36 -15.53 -4.48 -6.77
CA GLU A 36 -16.90 -4.48 -7.30
C GLU A 36 -17.16 -3.23 -8.14
N GLY A 37 -16.79 -2.06 -7.62
CA GLY A 37 -16.97 -0.79 -8.32
C GLY A 37 -16.22 -0.67 -9.65
N ILE A 38 -15.08 -1.36 -9.79
CA ILE A 38 -14.27 -1.34 -11.03
C ILE A 38 -14.54 -2.51 -11.96
N SER A 39 -15.39 -3.45 -11.59
CA SER A 39 -15.67 -4.67 -12.38
C SER A 39 -16.19 -4.36 -13.80
N HIS A 40 -16.90 -3.24 -13.97
CA HIS A 40 -17.40 -2.82 -15.28
C HIS A 40 -16.30 -2.53 -16.32
N PHE A 41 -15.08 -2.15 -15.90
CA PHE A 41 -13.96 -2.03 -16.84
C PHE A 41 -13.51 -3.41 -17.34
N ILE A 42 -13.55 -4.41 -16.45
CA ILE A 42 -13.19 -5.78 -16.77
C ILE A 42 -14.20 -6.36 -17.78
N GLU A 43 -15.50 -6.15 -17.54
CA GLU A 43 -16.60 -6.56 -18.42
C GLU A 43 -16.46 -5.97 -19.83
N ARG A 44 -15.98 -4.74 -19.90
CA ARG A 44 -15.71 -4.04 -21.17
C ARG A 44 -14.38 -4.44 -21.81
N GLY A 45 -13.65 -5.40 -21.26
CA GLY A 45 -12.42 -5.93 -21.81
C GLY A 45 -11.16 -5.07 -21.56
N TYR A 46 -11.19 -4.12 -20.64
CA TYR A 46 -10.00 -3.34 -20.29
C TYR A 46 -8.95 -4.18 -19.55
N ASN A 47 -7.68 -3.89 -19.81
CA ASN A 47 -6.63 -4.22 -18.88
C ASN A 47 -6.65 -3.24 -17.71
N LEU A 48 -6.34 -3.70 -16.50
CA LEU A 48 -6.28 -2.85 -15.33
C LEU A 48 -4.83 -2.70 -14.84
N CYS A 49 -4.44 -1.47 -14.54
CA CYS A 49 -3.25 -1.16 -13.75
C CYS A 49 -3.74 -0.47 -12.47
N ILE A 50 -3.63 -1.17 -11.34
CA ILE A 50 -4.08 -0.65 -10.05
C ILE A 50 -2.86 -0.21 -9.27
N ASN A 51 -2.81 1.06 -8.85
CA ASN A 51 -1.84 1.53 -7.89
C ASN A 51 -2.53 1.96 -6.58
N HIS A 52 -1.81 1.91 -5.48
CA HIS A 52 -2.36 2.19 -4.17
C HIS A 52 -1.37 2.93 -3.27
N GLY A 53 -1.91 3.72 -2.32
CA GLY A 53 -1.16 4.26 -1.19
C GLY A 53 -1.08 3.25 -0.04
N ASN A 54 -0.14 3.46 0.88
CA ASN A 54 0.11 2.58 2.02
C ASN A 54 0.44 3.34 3.33
N GLY A 55 0.22 4.64 3.39
CA GLY A 55 0.61 5.48 4.52
C GLY A 55 0.14 4.97 5.90
N PRO A 56 -1.17 4.70 6.11
CA PRO A 56 -1.66 4.17 7.38
C PRO A 56 -1.02 2.83 7.76
N GLN A 57 -0.80 1.95 6.80
CA GLN A 57 -0.22 0.62 7.00
C GLN A 57 1.26 0.70 7.41
N VAL A 58 2.03 1.58 6.75
CA VAL A 58 3.43 1.84 7.14
C VAL A 58 3.50 2.41 8.55
N GLY A 59 2.61 3.36 8.90
CA GLY A 59 2.52 3.89 10.26
C GLY A 59 2.29 2.81 11.32
N ASN A 60 1.41 1.87 11.04
CA ASN A 60 1.14 0.73 11.92
C ASN A 60 2.36 -0.22 12.04
N GLU A 61 3.10 -0.47 10.95
CA GLU A 61 4.32 -1.28 11.02
C GLU A 61 5.40 -0.58 11.86
N LEU A 62 5.59 0.72 11.68
CA LEU A 62 6.54 1.50 12.49
C LEU A 62 6.18 1.44 13.97
N LEU A 63 4.89 1.59 14.30
CA LEU A 63 4.42 1.48 15.68
C LEU A 63 4.65 0.08 16.27
N ARG A 64 4.38 -0.98 15.49
CA ARG A 64 4.68 -2.36 15.93
C ARG A 64 6.14 -2.55 16.25
N MET A 65 7.04 -2.03 15.39
CA MET A 65 8.47 -2.12 15.62
C MET A 65 8.93 -1.33 16.84
N ASP A 66 8.35 -0.15 17.05
CA ASP A 66 8.66 0.67 18.22
C ASP A 66 8.27 -0.04 19.53
N LEU A 67 7.15 -0.76 19.53
CA LEU A 67 6.69 -1.54 20.68
C LEU A 67 7.47 -2.85 20.89
N THR A 68 8.19 -3.34 19.90
CA THR A 68 8.88 -4.66 19.95
C THR A 68 10.39 -4.58 19.77
N HIS A 69 10.98 -3.39 19.69
CA HIS A 69 12.38 -3.18 19.36
C HIS A 69 13.37 -3.88 20.30
N ASP A 70 12.99 -4.10 21.57
CA ASP A 70 13.80 -4.83 22.55
C ASP A 70 13.81 -6.35 22.34
N GLN A 71 12.86 -6.87 21.57
CA GLN A 71 12.66 -8.31 21.36
C GLN A 71 12.97 -8.75 19.94
N ILE A 72 12.68 -7.90 18.96
CA ILE A 72 12.83 -8.18 17.53
C ILE A 72 13.57 -7.03 16.86
N PRO A 73 14.60 -7.31 16.06
CA PRO A 73 15.32 -6.28 15.33
C PRO A 73 14.39 -5.45 14.44
N SER A 74 14.52 -4.13 14.52
CA SER A 74 13.73 -3.20 13.70
C SER A 74 14.13 -3.28 12.22
N LEU A 75 13.15 -3.10 11.34
CA LEU A 75 13.34 -3.08 9.90
C LEU A 75 13.57 -1.65 9.39
N PRO A 76 14.40 -1.45 8.36
CA PRO A 76 14.48 -0.17 7.66
C PRO A 76 13.13 0.27 7.08
N LEU A 77 12.88 1.58 7.04
CA LEU A 77 11.63 2.14 6.50
C LEU A 77 11.30 1.61 5.10
N GLY A 78 12.28 1.53 4.21
CA GLY A 78 12.08 1.00 2.85
C GLY A 78 11.58 -0.45 2.84
N VAL A 79 12.03 -1.29 3.79
CA VAL A 79 11.56 -2.67 3.94
C VAL A 79 10.11 -2.70 4.45
N CYS A 80 9.75 -1.82 5.38
CA CYS A 80 8.37 -1.70 5.86
C CYS A 80 7.42 -1.23 4.74
N VAL A 81 7.88 -0.27 3.93
CA VAL A 81 7.14 0.18 2.75
C VAL A 81 6.95 -0.97 1.76
N ALA A 82 8.00 -1.74 1.46
CA ALA A 82 7.91 -2.91 0.57
C ALA A 82 6.97 -3.99 1.15
N GLY A 83 7.05 -4.27 2.45
CA GLY A 83 6.16 -5.21 3.14
C GLY A 83 4.69 -4.81 3.04
N THR A 84 4.39 -3.53 3.24
CA THR A 84 3.02 -3.02 3.14
C THR A 84 2.53 -2.97 1.69
N GLN A 85 3.39 -2.70 0.70
CA GLN A 85 3.05 -2.87 -0.72
C GLN A 85 2.65 -4.32 -1.00
N GLY A 86 3.42 -5.28 -0.53
CA GLY A 86 3.12 -6.71 -0.68
C GLY A 86 1.80 -7.10 -0.02
N THR A 87 1.56 -6.65 1.21
CA THR A 87 0.33 -6.96 1.95
C THR A 87 -0.91 -6.42 1.25
N ILE A 88 -0.90 -5.14 0.87
CA ILE A 88 -2.03 -4.52 0.17
C ILE A 88 -2.20 -5.14 -1.22
N GLY A 89 -1.10 -5.30 -1.95
CA GLY A 89 -1.11 -5.94 -3.26
C GLY A 89 -1.69 -7.34 -3.23
N TYR A 90 -1.34 -8.15 -2.22
CA TYR A 90 -1.93 -9.47 -1.99
C TYR A 90 -3.44 -9.41 -1.77
N MET A 91 -3.92 -8.46 -0.95
CA MET A 91 -5.36 -8.31 -0.70
C MET A 91 -6.12 -7.92 -1.97
N ILE A 92 -5.56 -7.01 -2.78
CA ILE A 92 -6.13 -6.60 -4.07
C ILE A 92 -6.11 -7.78 -5.04
N GLN A 93 -4.97 -8.46 -5.18
CA GLN A 93 -4.80 -9.61 -6.06
C GLN A 93 -5.80 -10.71 -5.74
N GLN A 94 -5.91 -11.12 -4.47
CA GLN A 94 -6.85 -12.15 -4.06
C GLN A 94 -8.31 -11.76 -4.34
N SER A 95 -8.69 -10.52 -4.00
CA SER A 95 -10.05 -10.03 -4.21
C SER A 95 -10.40 -9.96 -5.70
N LEU A 96 -9.48 -9.45 -6.51
CA LEU A 96 -9.68 -9.34 -7.95
C LEU A 96 -9.66 -10.70 -8.65
N GLN A 97 -8.76 -11.62 -8.25
CA GLN A 97 -8.71 -12.97 -8.81
C GLN A 97 -10.00 -13.76 -8.51
N ASN A 98 -10.56 -13.60 -7.30
CA ASN A 98 -11.85 -14.19 -6.96
C ASN A 98 -12.97 -13.60 -7.84
N LYS A 99 -12.99 -12.28 -8.01
CA LYS A 99 -13.98 -11.62 -8.88
C LYS A 99 -13.88 -12.08 -10.34
N LEU A 100 -12.67 -12.22 -10.87
CA LEU A 100 -12.46 -12.74 -12.23
C LEU A 100 -12.98 -14.17 -12.38
N ARG A 101 -12.78 -15.02 -11.36
CA ARG A 101 -13.32 -16.38 -11.33
C ARG A 101 -14.85 -16.38 -11.32
N ASP A 102 -15.45 -15.52 -10.48
CA ASP A 102 -16.91 -15.40 -10.41
C ASP A 102 -17.52 -14.91 -11.73
N MET A 103 -16.75 -14.15 -12.51
CA MET A 103 -17.11 -13.67 -13.85
C MET A 103 -16.77 -14.69 -14.95
N GLU A 104 -16.22 -15.86 -14.61
CA GLU A 104 -15.76 -16.90 -15.56
C GLU A 104 -14.71 -16.38 -16.57
N LEU A 105 -13.85 -15.42 -16.14
CA LEU A 105 -12.81 -14.84 -16.96
C LEU A 105 -11.45 -15.45 -16.64
N ASP A 106 -10.80 -16.00 -17.67
CA ASP A 106 -9.44 -16.53 -17.61
C ASP A 106 -8.42 -15.40 -17.76
N ARG A 107 -8.15 -14.71 -16.66
CA ARG A 107 -7.18 -13.60 -16.58
C ARG A 107 -6.39 -13.72 -15.29
N GLU A 108 -5.10 -13.37 -15.37
CA GLU A 108 -4.18 -13.38 -14.24
C GLU A 108 -4.04 -12.00 -13.62
N VAL A 109 -3.88 -11.99 -12.29
CA VAL A 109 -3.57 -10.80 -11.51
C VAL A 109 -2.19 -10.97 -10.89
N VAL A 110 -1.33 -9.96 -11.05
CA VAL A 110 0.01 -9.95 -10.44
C VAL A 110 0.20 -8.71 -9.58
N THR A 111 0.95 -8.86 -8.50
CA THR A 111 1.38 -7.75 -7.65
C THR A 111 2.84 -7.46 -7.93
N LEU A 112 3.14 -6.18 -8.13
CA LEU A 112 4.51 -5.68 -8.28
C LEU A 112 4.87 -4.84 -7.04
N VAL A 113 5.96 -5.19 -6.39
CA VAL A 113 6.60 -4.33 -5.39
C VAL A 113 7.56 -3.41 -6.13
N SER A 114 7.36 -2.10 -6.01
CA SER A 114 8.15 -1.11 -6.72
C SER A 114 9.20 -0.49 -5.81
N GLN A 115 10.36 -0.20 -6.38
CA GLN A 115 11.42 0.59 -5.75
C GLN A 115 11.43 1.99 -6.38
N VAL A 116 11.46 3.03 -5.53
CA VAL A 116 11.52 4.42 -5.97
C VAL A 116 12.94 4.93 -5.77
N ILE A 117 13.54 5.42 -6.86
CA ILE A 117 14.84 6.11 -6.80
C ILE A 117 14.57 7.56 -6.41
N VAL A 118 15.25 8.04 -5.39
CA VAL A 118 15.13 9.41 -4.89
C VAL A 118 16.48 10.14 -5.00
N ASP A 119 16.47 11.46 -5.18
CA ASP A 119 17.66 12.28 -5.10
C ASP A 119 17.98 12.52 -3.62
N GLN A 120 19.19 12.15 -3.19
CA GLN A 120 19.66 12.39 -1.82
C GLN A 120 19.66 13.87 -1.41
N ASN A 121 19.69 14.79 -2.38
CA ASN A 121 19.65 16.22 -2.16
C ASN A 121 18.22 16.80 -2.23
N ASP A 122 17.19 15.96 -2.37
CA ASP A 122 15.80 16.42 -2.38
C ASP A 122 15.49 17.15 -1.06
N PRO A 123 15.03 18.43 -1.11
CA PRO A 123 14.72 19.18 0.10
C PRO A 123 13.72 18.50 1.03
N THR A 124 12.83 17.67 0.50
CA THR A 124 11.84 16.95 1.29
C THR A 124 12.44 15.81 2.14
N ILE A 125 13.67 15.37 1.83
CA ILE A 125 14.41 14.43 2.67
C ILE A 125 14.99 15.16 3.87
N GLN A 126 15.46 16.39 3.70
CA GLN A 126 16.06 17.18 4.76
C GLN A 126 15.01 17.86 5.65
N GLU A 127 13.89 18.28 5.06
CA GLU A 127 12.74 18.84 5.77
C GLU A 127 11.45 18.09 5.41
N PRO A 128 11.14 16.93 6.02
CA PRO A 128 9.96 16.14 5.72
C PRO A 128 8.68 16.91 6.05
N GLY A 129 8.09 17.60 5.07
CA GLY A 129 6.99 18.55 5.27
C GLY A 129 5.63 17.93 5.58
N GLN A 130 5.44 16.62 5.47
CA GLN A 130 4.11 16.00 5.51
C GLN A 130 3.91 14.88 6.55
N CYS A 131 4.81 14.66 7.45
CA CYS A 131 4.53 13.82 8.63
C CYS A 131 3.59 14.48 9.66
N ARG A 132 2.97 15.62 9.34
CA ARG A 132 2.11 16.39 10.26
C ARG A 132 0.80 15.71 10.65
N ASN A 133 0.39 14.62 10.00
CA ASN A 133 -0.88 13.94 10.26
C ASN A 133 -0.77 12.54 10.87
N ILE A 134 0.41 12.04 11.06
CA ILE A 134 0.62 10.97 12.02
C ILE A 134 0.85 11.73 13.32
N SER A 135 -0.05 11.61 14.28
CA SER A 135 0.18 12.04 15.66
C SER A 135 1.27 11.15 16.27
N CYS A 136 2.35 11.06 15.57
CA CYS A 136 3.54 10.37 15.95
C CYS A 136 4.35 11.34 16.75
N MET A 137 4.17 11.21 18.09
CA MET A 137 5.28 11.19 19.00
C MET A 137 6.49 11.97 18.52
N GLU A 138 6.91 12.87 19.32
CA GLU A 138 8.18 13.57 19.18
C GLU A 138 9.26 12.65 18.61
N ASN A 139 9.44 12.77 17.30
CA ASN A 139 10.63 12.37 16.54
C ASN A 139 11.16 10.92 16.59
N PRO A 140 10.41 9.86 16.25
CA PRO A 140 11.02 8.56 15.96
C PRO A 140 11.54 8.45 14.52
N LEU A 141 11.06 9.29 13.58
CA LEU A 141 11.38 9.14 12.16
C LEU A 141 12.84 9.47 11.81
N SER A 142 13.51 10.34 12.57
CA SER A 142 14.94 10.63 12.34
C SER A 142 15.84 9.41 12.55
N ARG A 143 15.42 8.43 13.34
CA ARG A 143 16.15 7.18 13.51
C ARG A 143 16.13 6.26 12.28
N TRP A 144 15.12 6.41 11.41
CA TRP A 144 14.87 5.49 10.29
C TRP A 144 15.49 5.97 8.98
N TRP A 145 15.80 7.28 8.87
CA TRP A 145 16.42 7.87 7.70
C TRP A 145 17.95 7.76 7.68
N THR A 146 18.59 7.48 8.82
CA THR A 146 20.05 7.45 8.97
C THR A 146 20.68 6.08 8.75
N MET A 147 20.00 5.13 8.12
CA MET A 147 20.62 3.85 7.80
C MET A 147 21.63 3.97 6.66
N PRO A 148 22.81 3.32 6.77
CA PRO A 148 23.78 3.31 5.70
C PRO A 148 23.16 2.73 4.44
N GLN A 149 23.41 3.38 3.32
CA GLN A 149 23.09 2.84 2.00
C GLN A 149 23.89 1.55 1.82
N LEU A 150 23.20 0.47 1.48
CA LEU A 150 23.84 -0.77 1.03
C LEU A 150 24.42 -0.56 -0.35
#